data_810352936b4fd2773aef80a6667acb48
#
_entry.id   810352936b4fd2773aef80a6667acb48
#
_cell.length_a   1.000
_cell.length_b   1.000
_cell.length_c   1.000
_cell.angle_alpha   90.00
_cell.angle_beta   90.00
_cell.angle_gamma   90.00
#
_symmetry.space_group_name_H-M   'P 1'
#
loop_
_entity.id
_entity.type
_entity.pdbx_description
1 polymer ?
#
loop_
_entity_poly.entity_id
_entity_poly.type
_entity_poly.pdbx_seq_one_letter_code
_entity_poly.pdbx_strand_id
1 'polypeptide(L)'
;ANGGVLDWTRARDHADSVVETYDVRPANPDADAASFSGGNQQKFIVGRELARDPSVVVATHPTRGVDVGSTEFIHDELVGVRDRGDAVLLVSSKLDEVRSLSDRLAVMYEGEFVAVVDPDDVTEEELGLLMAGEHPEGFDE
;
A
#
# COMPACT_ATOMS: atom_id res chain seq x y z
N ALA A 1 -21.75 2.26 28.47
CA ALA A 1 -20.69 1.42 27.92
C ALA A 1 -21.26 0.02 27.78
N ASN A 2 -21.71 -0.34 26.56
CA ASN A 2 -22.09 -1.72 26.25
C ASN A 2 -20.83 -2.54 26.18
N GLY A 3 -20.66 -3.48 27.11
CA GLY A 3 -19.61 -4.49 27.06
C GLY A 3 -19.84 -5.34 25.80
N GLY A 4 -19.13 -5.04 24.75
CA GLY A 4 -19.24 -5.75 23.47
C GLY A 4 -18.73 -7.17 23.65
N VAL A 5 -19.64 -8.14 23.61
CA VAL A 5 -19.28 -9.53 23.42
C VAL A 5 -18.83 -9.68 21.98
N LEU A 6 -17.63 -10.22 21.77
CA LEU A 6 -17.10 -10.49 20.42
C LEU A 6 -18.00 -11.56 19.76
N ASP A 7 -18.57 -11.24 18.61
CA ASP A 7 -19.31 -12.20 17.79
C ASP A 7 -18.31 -13.00 16.96
N TRP A 8 -17.92 -14.16 17.46
CA TRP A 8 -16.95 -15.03 16.81
C TRP A 8 -17.42 -15.58 15.46
N THR A 9 -18.72 -15.79 15.28
CA THR A 9 -19.30 -16.26 14.02
C THR A 9 -19.10 -15.17 12.95
N ARG A 10 -19.48 -13.95 13.26
CA ARG A 10 -19.31 -12.81 12.34
C ARG A 10 -17.85 -12.48 12.06
N ALA A 11 -16.96 -12.62 13.05
CA ALA A 11 -15.53 -12.43 12.87
C ALA A 11 -14.94 -13.48 11.93
N ARG A 12 -15.40 -14.73 12.03
CA ARG A 12 -14.99 -15.83 11.17
C ARG A 12 -15.48 -15.63 9.74
N ASP A 13 -16.75 -15.34 9.55
CA ASP A 13 -17.33 -15.08 8.23
C ASP A 13 -16.58 -13.95 7.51
N HIS A 14 -16.21 -12.90 8.25
CA HIS A 14 -15.38 -11.81 7.71
C HIS A 14 -13.98 -12.28 7.32
N ALA A 15 -13.33 -13.09 8.16
CA ALA A 15 -12.00 -13.63 7.87
C ALA A 15 -12.02 -14.56 6.65
N ASP A 16 -13.03 -15.43 6.53
CA ASP A 16 -13.23 -16.30 5.37
C ASP A 16 -13.40 -15.46 4.08
N SER A 17 -14.22 -14.42 4.13
CA SER A 17 -14.41 -13.49 3.01
C SER A 17 -13.11 -12.79 2.59
N VAL A 18 -12.31 -12.31 3.54
CA VAL A 18 -11.02 -11.66 3.25
C VAL A 18 -10.06 -12.66 2.61
N VAL A 19 -9.93 -13.86 3.18
CA VAL A 19 -9.03 -14.90 2.69
C VAL A 19 -9.38 -15.33 1.26
N GLU A 20 -10.66 -15.44 0.93
CA GLU A 20 -11.15 -15.80 -0.40
C GLU A 20 -10.95 -14.65 -1.41
N THR A 21 -11.42 -13.45 -1.06
CA THR A 21 -11.40 -12.27 -1.96
C THR A 21 -9.98 -11.86 -2.33
N TYR A 22 -9.06 -11.89 -1.36
CA TYR A 22 -7.69 -11.44 -1.54
C TYR A 22 -6.69 -12.57 -1.80
N ASP A 23 -7.17 -13.75 -2.15
CA ASP A 23 -6.36 -14.94 -2.48
C ASP A 23 -5.22 -15.19 -1.46
N VAL A 24 -5.56 -15.19 -0.19
CA VAL A 24 -4.60 -15.49 0.90
C VAL A 24 -4.42 -17.00 1.00
N ARG A 25 -3.17 -17.46 1.03
CA ARG A 25 -2.87 -18.90 1.08
C ARG A 25 -1.98 -19.26 2.28
N PRO A 26 -2.28 -20.35 2.99
CA PRO A 26 -3.41 -21.28 2.82
C PRO A 26 -4.76 -20.60 3.17
N ALA A 27 -5.83 -20.99 2.45
CA ALA A 27 -7.19 -20.47 2.66
C ALA A 27 -7.79 -21.09 3.94
N ASN A 28 -7.21 -20.79 5.08
CA ASN A 28 -7.62 -21.28 6.39
C ASN A 28 -7.57 -20.13 7.42
N PRO A 29 -8.73 -19.56 7.81
CA PRO A 29 -8.80 -18.47 8.78
C PRO A 29 -8.38 -18.86 10.20
N ASP A 30 -8.28 -20.16 10.49
CA ASP A 30 -7.78 -20.66 11.78
C ASP A 30 -6.26 -20.90 11.80
N ALA A 31 -5.58 -20.68 10.65
CA ALA A 31 -4.13 -20.84 10.60
C ALA A 31 -3.43 -19.75 11.43
N ASP A 32 -2.32 -20.12 12.05
CA ASP A 32 -1.45 -19.15 12.70
C ASP A 32 -0.90 -18.17 11.64
N ALA A 33 -1.07 -16.87 11.86
CA ALA A 33 -0.57 -15.83 10.97
C ALA A 33 0.95 -15.94 10.73
N ALA A 34 1.71 -16.45 11.70
CA ALA A 34 3.14 -16.70 11.55
C ALA A 34 3.48 -17.82 10.56
N SER A 35 2.52 -18.67 10.20
CA SER A 35 2.68 -19.75 9.22
C SER A 35 2.56 -19.30 7.77
N PHE A 36 2.05 -18.09 7.52
CA PHE A 36 1.93 -17.52 6.19
C PHE A 36 3.28 -17.01 5.68
N SER A 37 3.50 -17.10 4.34
CA SER A 37 4.60 -16.35 3.70
C SER A 37 4.40 -14.85 3.87
N GLY A 38 5.49 -14.07 3.77
CA GLY A 38 5.41 -12.60 3.85
C GLY A 38 4.40 -11.99 2.87
N GLY A 39 4.33 -12.52 1.65
CA GLY A 39 3.35 -12.10 0.64
C GLY A 39 1.90 -12.35 1.08
N ASN A 40 1.61 -13.54 1.64
CA ASN A 40 0.26 -13.85 2.12
C ASN A 40 -0.11 -13.08 3.39
N GLN A 41 0.85 -12.82 4.28
CA GLN A 41 0.61 -11.92 5.42
C GLN A 41 0.23 -10.52 4.93
N GLN A 42 0.94 -10.00 3.93
CA GLN A 42 0.68 -8.68 3.38
C GLN A 42 -0.66 -8.62 2.63
N LYS A 43 -0.99 -9.63 1.82
CA LYS A 43 -2.32 -9.76 1.18
C LYS A 43 -3.44 -9.75 2.23
N PHE A 44 -3.26 -10.47 3.34
CA PHE A 44 -4.25 -10.49 4.42
C PHE A 44 -4.38 -9.12 5.10
N ILE A 45 -3.26 -8.41 5.36
CA ILE A 45 -3.28 -7.07 5.95
C ILE A 45 -4.02 -6.09 5.02
N VAL A 46 -3.66 -6.06 3.74
CA VAL A 46 -4.29 -5.20 2.74
C VAL A 46 -5.78 -5.53 2.63
N GLY A 47 -6.12 -6.81 2.46
CA GLY A 47 -7.50 -7.27 2.34
C GLY A 47 -8.36 -6.89 3.55
N ARG A 48 -7.84 -7.06 4.76
CA ARG A 48 -8.54 -6.68 6.00
C ARG A 48 -8.87 -5.18 6.07
N GLU A 49 -7.95 -4.34 5.62
CA GLU A 49 -8.16 -2.89 5.64
C GLU A 49 -9.08 -2.44 4.50
N LEU A 50 -8.92 -2.99 3.29
CA LEU A 50 -9.75 -2.64 2.14
C LEU A 50 -11.18 -3.19 2.23
N ALA A 51 -11.39 -4.32 2.91
CA ALA A 51 -12.73 -4.88 3.16
C ALA A 51 -13.64 -3.96 4.00
N ARG A 52 -13.12 -2.85 4.53
CA ARG A 52 -13.88 -1.81 5.26
C ARG A 52 -14.40 -0.71 4.35
N ASP A 53 -14.10 -0.79 3.06
CA ASP A 53 -14.47 0.22 2.06
C ASP A 53 -14.06 1.66 2.46
N PRO A 54 -12.76 1.88 2.72
CA PRO A 54 -12.27 3.18 3.16
C PRO A 54 -12.24 4.18 2.00
N SER A 55 -12.63 5.43 2.25
CA SER A 55 -12.50 6.52 1.27
C SER A 55 -11.07 7.07 1.15
N VAL A 56 -10.19 6.73 2.10
CA VAL A 56 -8.77 7.10 2.07
C VAL A 56 -7.94 5.94 2.60
N VAL A 57 -6.94 5.53 1.82
CA VAL A 57 -5.97 4.49 2.20
C VAL A 57 -4.59 5.12 2.36
N VAL A 58 -3.91 4.83 3.46
CA VAL A 58 -2.50 5.16 3.65
C VAL A 58 -1.70 3.87 3.63
N ALA A 59 -0.94 3.66 2.56
CA ALA A 59 -0.12 2.47 2.33
C ALA A 59 1.36 2.81 2.53
N THR A 60 1.96 2.32 3.61
CA THR A 60 3.38 2.55 3.92
C THR A 60 4.19 1.29 3.66
N HIS A 61 5.08 1.35 2.68
CA HIS A 61 5.91 0.23 2.22
C HIS A 61 5.11 -1.06 1.99
N PRO A 62 3.99 -1.02 1.23
CA PRO A 62 3.03 -2.12 1.13
C PRO A 62 3.63 -3.39 0.53
N THR A 63 4.70 -3.27 -0.26
CA THR A 63 5.35 -4.40 -0.94
C THR A 63 6.71 -4.77 -0.32
N ARG A 64 7.00 -4.33 0.91
CA ARG A 64 8.28 -4.62 1.54
C ARG A 64 8.36 -6.10 1.95
N GLY A 65 9.37 -6.80 1.40
CA GLY A 65 9.65 -8.18 1.77
C GLY A 65 8.68 -9.21 1.18
N VAL A 66 7.93 -8.83 0.14
CA VAL A 66 7.01 -9.74 -0.57
C VAL A 66 7.58 -10.16 -1.92
N ASP A 67 7.10 -11.28 -2.44
CA ASP A 67 7.45 -11.78 -3.78
C ASP A 67 6.77 -10.95 -4.89
N VAL A 68 7.22 -11.17 -6.14
CA VAL A 68 6.75 -10.39 -7.30
C VAL A 68 5.25 -10.54 -7.52
N GLY A 69 4.70 -11.76 -7.44
CA GLY A 69 3.27 -11.99 -7.65
C GLY A 69 2.40 -11.33 -6.59
N SER A 70 2.86 -11.33 -5.33
CA SER A 70 2.19 -10.60 -4.25
C SER A 70 2.32 -9.08 -4.40
N THR A 71 3.44 -8.60 -4.95
CA THR A 71 3.64 -7.18 -5.26
C THR A 71 2.62 -6.71 -6.31
N GLU A 72 2.51 -7.40 -7.44
CA GLU A 72 1.55 -7.09 -8.50
C GLU A 72 0.12 -7.07 -7.96
N PHE A 73 -0.26 -8.09 -7.19
CA PHE A 73 -1.57 -8.14 -6.56
C PHE A 73 -1.86 -6.93 -5.66
N ILE A 74 -0.92 -6.52 -4.81
CA ILE A 74 -1.08 -5.36 -3.92
C ILE A 74 -1.20 -4.07 -4.72
N HIS A 75 -0.43 -3.91 -5.80
CA HIS A 75 -0.52 -2.76 -6.70
C HIS A 75 -1.90 -2.67 -7.35
N ASP A 76 -2.41 -3.79 -7.87
CA ASP A 76 -3.75 -3.85 -8.49
C ASP A 76 -4.85 -3.46 -7.49
N GLU A 77 -4.76 -3.90 -6.24
CA GLU A 77 -5.71 -3.52 -5.19
C GLU A 77 -5.66 -2.02 -4.88
N LEU A 78 -4.47 -1.41 -4.78
CA LEU A 78 -4.34 0.03 -4.55
C LEU A 78 -4.85 0.86 -5.74
N VAL A 79 -4.54 0.43 -6.97
CA VAL A 79 -5.09 1.03 -8.20
C VAL A 79 -6.61 0.89 -8.22
N GLY A 80 -7.14 -0.26 -7.83
CA GLY A 80 -8.59 -0.48 -7.72
C GLY A 80 -9.28 0.46 -6.72
N VAL A 81 -8.62 0.84 -5.62
CA VAL A 81 -9.13 1.88 -4.69
C VAL A 81 -9.24 3.22 -5.42
N ARG A 82 -8.18 3.67 -6.09
CA ARG A 82 -8.15 4.92 -6.87
C ARG A 82 -9.25 4.93 -7.95
N ASP A 83 -9.39 3.85 -8.70
CA ASP A 83 -10.31 3.74 -9.84
C ASP A 83 -11.80 3.80 -9.41
N ARG A 84 -12.08 3.47 -8.15
CA ARG A 84 -13.41 3.69 -7.53
C ARG A 84 -13.65 5.15 -7.12
N GLY A 85 -12.64 6.02 -7.22
CA GLY A 85 -12.71 7.44 -6.84
C GLY A 85 -12.29 7.72 -5.40
N ASP A 86 -11.71 6.75 -4.72
CA ASP A 86 -11.15 6.89 -3.38
C ASP A 86 -9.68 7.34 -3.43
N ALA A 87 -9.15 7.89 -2.34
CA ALA A 87 -7.80 8.41 -2.29
C ALA A 87 -6.81 7.39 -1.74
N VAL A 88 -5.61 7.32 -2.35
CA VAL A 88 -4.49 6.52 -1.86
C VAL A 88 -3.28 7.41 -1.60
N LEU A 89 -2.75 7.40 -0.38
CA LEU A 89 -1.45 7.94 -0.05
C LEU A 89 -0.45 6.78 0.03
N LEU A 90 0.39 6.65 -1.00
CA LEU A 90 1.47 5.66 -1.04
C LEU A 90 2.77 6.27 -0.49
N VAL A 91 3.35 5.63 0.52
CA VAL A 91 4.67 5.98 1.05
C VAL A 91 5.63 4.83 0.78
N SER A 92 6.60 5.04 -0.09
CA SER A 92 7.61 4.03 -0.43
C SER A 92 8.95 4.67 -0.78
N SER A 93 10.03 3.93 -0.58
CA SER A 93 11.37 4.28 -1.05
C SER A 93 11.75 3.59 -2.37
N LYS A 94 10.84 2.81 -2.93
CA LYS A 94 11.02 2.18 -4.25
C LYS A 94 10.56 3.15 -5.32
N LEU A 95 11.48 3.68 -6.12
CA LEU A 95 11.18 4.65 -7.17
C LEU A 95 10.22 4.09 -8.22
N ASP A 96 10.44 2.86 -8.68
CA ASP A 96 9.56 2.20 -9.65
C ASP A 96 8.11 2.11 -9.16
N GLU A 97 7.94 1.76 -7.87
CA GLU A 97 6.62 1.62 -7.24
C GLU A 97 5.87 2.96 -7.20
N VAL A 98 6.52 4.01 -6.68
CA VAL A 98 5.86 5.32 -6.56
C VAL A 98 5.61 5.97 -7.93
N ARG A 99 6.52 5.82 -8.89
CA ARG A 99 6.34 6.36 -10.25
C ARG A 99 5.22 5.68 -11.02
N SER A 100 5.13 4.35 -10.92
CA SER A 100 4.14 3.58 -11.69
C SER A 100 2.71 3.67 -11.15
N LEU A 101 2.54 3.99 -9.88
CA LEU A 101 1.23 3.96 -9.22
C LEU A 101 0.65 5.34 -8.90
N SER A 102 1.47 6.39 -8.90
CA SER A 102 1.05 7.70 -8.40
C SER A 102 0.71 8.67 -9.52
N ASP A 103 -0.32 9.47 -9.33
CA ASP A 103 -0.67 10.60 -10.20
C ASP A 103 0.15 11.86 -9.84
N ARG A 104 0.71 11.90 -8.62
CA ARG A 104 1.59 12.96 -8.12
C ARG A 104 2.61 12.39 -7.16
N LEU A 105 3.85 12.87 -7.25
CA LEU A 105 4.93 12.52 -6.35
C LEU A 105 5.27 13.69 -5.43
N ALA A 106 5.35 13.42 -4.13
CA ALA A 106 5.90 14.36 -3.15
C ALA A 106 7.19 13.76 -2.59
N VAL A 107 8.32 14.42 -2.82
CA VAL A 107 9.62 13.99 -2.29
C VAL A 107 9.86 14.64 -0.94
N MET A 108 10.25 13.83 0.03
CA MET A 108 10.51 14.27 1.40
C MET A 108 11.98 14.04 1.76
N TYR A 109 12.63 15.08 2.31
CA TYR A 109 13.98 15.00 2.85
C TYR A 109 14.03 15.72 4.20
N GLU A 110 14.66 15.12 5.21
CA GLU A 110 14.80 15.66 6.59
C GLU A 110 13.48 16.16 7.21
N GLY A 111 12.34 15.58 6.81
CA GLY A 111 11.02 15.92 7.36
C GLY A 111 10.29 17.05 6.63
N GLU A 112 10.86 17.58 5.56
CA GLU A 112 10.26 18.62 4.72
C GLU A 112 9.98 18.09 3.30
N PHE A 113 8.95 18.64 2.66
CA PHE A 113 8.72 18.37 1.24
C PHE A 113 9.66 19.23 0.40
N VAL A 114 10.55 18.58 -0.36
CA VAL A 114 11.53 19.25 -1.22
C VAL A 114 11.05 19.41 -2.66
N ALA A 115 10.08 18.60 -3.09
CA ALA A 115 9.43 18.75 -4.39
C ALA A 115 8.06 18.08 -4.40
N VAL A 116 7.15 18.61 -5.23
CA VAL A 116 5.87 17.97 -5.58
C VAL A 116 5.73 18.02 -7.10
N VAL A 117 5.80 16.87 -7.77
CA VAL A 117 5.96 16.76 -9.22
C VAL A 117 4.98 15.75 -9.82
N ASP A 118 4.80 15.82 -11.13
CA ASP A 118 4.17 14.77 -11.93
C ASP A 118 5.22 13.65 -12.17
N PRO A 119 4.86 12.36 -12.05
CA PRO A 119 5.76 11.25 -12.35
C PRO A 119 6.37 11.27 -13.75
N ASP A 120 5.65 11.82 -14.73
CA ASP A 120 6.09 11.89 -16.12
C ASP A 120 7.07 13.05 -16.37
N ASP A 121 7.09 14.06 -15.49
CA ASP A 121 7.94 15.26 -15.61
C ASP A 121 9.28 15.13 -14.90
N VAL A 122 9.57 14.00 -14.26
CA VAL A 122 10.78 13.78 -13.46
C VAL A 122 11.46 12.46 -13.78
N THR A 123 12.78 12.48 -13.89
CA THR A 123 13.59 11.28 -14.10
C THR A 123 13.91 10.58 -12.76
N GLU A 124 14.32 9.29 -12.83
CA GLU A 124 14.77 8.57 -11.64
C GLU A 124 16.03 9.18 -11.02
N GLU A 125 16.91 9.74 -11.85
CA GLU A 125 18.13 10.40 -11.40
C GLU A 125 17.79 11.67 -10.60
N GLU A 126 16.89 12.51 -11.10
CA GLU A 126 16.42 13.72 -10.42
C GLU A 126 15.69 13.37 -9.12
N LEU A 127 14.82 12.36 -9.12
CA LEU A 127 14.19 11.87 -7.89
C LEU A 127 15.23 11.39 -6.87
N GLY A 128 16.26 10.67 -7.32
CA GLY A 128 17.36 10.24 -6.48
C GLY A 128 18.10 11.40 -5.83
N LEU A 129 18.39 12.46 -6.59
CA LEU A 129 19.02 13.68 -6.08
C LEU A 129 18.15 14.40 -5.07
N LEU A 130 16.85 14.61 -5.39
CA LEU A 130 15.89 15.22 -4.47
C LEU A 130 15.77 14.43 -3.16
N MET A 131 15.74 13.10 -3.22
CA MET A 131 15.72 12.23 -2.03
C MET A 131 17.02 12.30 -1.21
N ALA A 132 18.12 12.72 -1.82
CA ALA A 132 19.40 12.98 -1.14
C ALA A 132 19.52 14.42 -0.60
N GLY A 133 18.52 15.27 -0.86
CA GLY A 133 18.52 16.68 -0.47
C GLY A 133 19.28 17.58 -1.44
N GLU A 134 19.56 17.09 -2.66
CA GLU A 134 20.13 17.90 -3.74
C GLU A 134 19.00 18.44 -4.63
N HIS A 135 19.14 19.66 -5.11
CA HIS A 135 18.16 20.31 -5.98
C HIS A 135 18.67 20.33 -7.42
N PRO A 136 18.15 19.45 -8.32
CA PRO A 136 18.44 19.51 -9.75
C PRO A 136 17.97 20.83 -10.35
N GLU A 137 18.59 21.27 -11.47
CA GLU A 137 18.14 22.46 -12.20
C GLU A 137 16.65 22.33 -12.59
N GLY A 138 15.84 23.33 -12.24
CA GLY A 138 14.39 23.36 -12.52
C GLY A 138 13.50 23.00 -11.34
N PHE A 139 14.06 22.62 -10.18
CA PHE A 139 13.33 22.34 -8.93
C PHE A 139 13.62 23.41 -7.85
N ASP A 140 14.00 24.62 -8.28
CA ASP A 140 14.08 25.77 -7.38
C ASP A 140 12.67 26.20 -6.95
N GLU A 141 12.49 26.52 -5.66
CA GLU A 141 11.25 26.78 -4.90
C GLU A 141 10.10 27.47 -5.63
#